data_44634fc5e74e2b81bb16f6dbb379e3dd
#
_entry.id   44634fc5e74e2b81bb16f6dbb379e3dd
#
_cell.length_a   1.000
_cell.length_b   1.000
_cell.length_c   1.000
_cell.angle_alpha   90.00
_cell.angle_beta   90.00
_cell.angle_gamma   90.00
#
_symmetry.space_group_name_H-M   'P 1'
#
loop_
_entity.id
_entity.type
_entity.pdbx_description
1 polymer ?
#
loop_
_entity_poly.entity_id
_entity_poly.type
_entity_poly.pdbx_seq_one_letter_code
_entity_poly.pdbx_strand_id
1 'polypeptide(L)'
;VTKIVSVHSFRGGTGKSNLIANLAATMACQGQKVGVVDTDIQSPGIHVIFGLDEEKMNRSLNDYLWGYCSIQDTAYDVSYILKKKQDKATANGSLYLIPSSIKAGEIARVLREGYDVGRLNDGFQELSRSLNLDYLLIDTHPGLNEETLLSIAISN
;
A
#
# COMPACT_ATOMS: atom_id res chain seq x y z
N VAL A 1 4.78 13.40 -12.66
CA VAL A 1 4.98 13.44 -11.20
C VAL A 1 3.90 12.60 -10.57
N THR A 2 4.30 11.61 -9.74
CA THR A 2 3.36 10.74 -9.02
C THR A 2 2.57 11.55 -8.01
N LYS A 3 1.25 11.34 -7.95
CA LYS A 3 0.39 11.89 -6.90
C LYS A 3 0.31 10.91 -5.74
N ILE A 4 0.65 11.38 -4.54
CA ILE A 4 0.54 10.59 -3.31
C ILE A 4 -0.74 10.99 -2.60
N VAL A 5 -1.61 10.00 -2.32
CA VAL A 5 -2.93 10.22 -1.74
C VAL A 5 -3.09 9.32 -0.50
N SER A 6 -3.24 9.92 0.66
CA SER A 6 -3.59 9.20 1.89
C SER A 6 -5.10 9.09 2.03
N VAL A 7 -5.58 7.91 2.36
CA VAL A 7 -6.97 7.67 2.71
C VAL A 7 -7.07 7.39 4.20
N HIS A 8 -7.83 8.23 4.88
CA HIS A 8 -7.93 8.24 6.33
C HIS A 8 -9.37 8.02 6.79
N SER A 9 -9.55 7.32 7.89
CA SER A 9 -10.81 7.19 8.58
C SER A 9 -10.62 7.44 10.08
N PHE A 10 -11.59 8.10 10.70
CA PHE A 10 -11.55 8.38 12.13
C PHE A 10 -11.78 7.11 12.97
N ARG A 11 -12.52 6.13 12.42
CA ARG A 11 -12.83 4.84 13.07
C ARG A 11 -12.47 3.67 12.17
N GLY A 12 -12.11 2.55 12.79
CA GLY A 12 -12.00 1.27 12.12
C GLY A 12 -13.37 0.73 11.64
N GLY A 13 -13.36 -0.19 10.69
CA GLY A 13 -14.58 -0.83 10.20
C GLY A 13 -15.48 0.04 9.33
N THR A 14 -14.98 1.17 8.79
CA THR A 14 -15.75 2.09 7.93
C THR A 14 -15.74 1.71 6.45
N GLY A 15 -15.03 0.63 6.08
CA GLY A 15 -14.84 0.23 4.68
C GLY A 15 -13.72 0.98 3.96
N LYS A 16 -12.81 1.64 4.69
CA LYS A 16 -11.69 2.41 4.13
C LYS A 16 -10.81 1.57 3.19
N SER A 17 -10.39 0.37 3.60
CA SER A 17 -9.54 -0.50 2.78
C SER A 17 -10.26 -1.00 1.53
N ASN A 18 -11.56 -1.29 1.60
CA ASN A 18 -12.38 -1.61 0.44
C ASN A 18 -12.51 -0.42 -0.52
N LEU A 19 -12.68 0.79 0.00
CA LEU A 19 -12.72 2.01 -0.79
C LEU A 19 -11.41 2.22 -1.55
N ILE A 20 -10.27 2.06 -0.88
CA ILE A 20 -8.95 2.18 -1.49
C ILE A 20 -8.76 1.15 -2.60
N ALA A 21 -9.10 -0.11 -2.33
CA ALA A 21 -8.99 -1.18 -3.31
C ALA A 21 -9.85 -0.91 -4.55
N ASN A 22 -11.08 -0.45 -4.37
CA ASN A 22 -11.98 -0.11 -5.48
C ASN A 22 -11.49 1.12 -6.25
N LEU A 23 -11.02 2.14 -5.56
CA LEU A 23 -10.45 3.34 -6.19
C LEU A 23 -9.22 2.98 -7.03
N ALA A 24 -8.28 2.24 -6.45
CA ALA A 24 -7.07 1.81 -7.12
C ALA A 24 -7.37 0.97 -8.38
N ALA A 25 -8.29 0.01 -8.26
CA ALA A 25 -8.69 -0.82 -9.39
C ALA A 25 -9.37 0.00 -10.49
N THR A 26 -10.22 0.97 -10.13
CA THR A 26 -10.89 1.85 -11.09
C THR A 26 -9.89 2.71 -11.84
N MET A 27 -8.93 3.32 -11.13
CA MET A 27 -7.87 4.14 -11.74
C MET A 27 -6.98 3.30 -12.66
N ALA A 28 -6.61 2.10 -12.25
CA ALA A 28 -5.83 1.19 -13.08
C ALA A 28 -6.60 0.73 -14.33
N CYS A 29 -7.91 0.49 -14.22
CA CYS A 29 -8.78 0.21 -15.36
C CYS A 29 -8.86 1.38 -16.35
N GLN A 30 -8.60 2.60 -15.91
CA GLN A 30 -8.52 3.80 -16.77
C GLN A 30 -7.11 4.01 -17.36
N GLY A 31 -6.21 3.05 -17.23
CA GLY A 31 -4.87 3.10 -17.81
C GLY A 31 -3.80 3.69 -16.90
N GLN A 32 -4.11 4.01 -15.64
CA GLN A 32 -3.15 4.56 -14.69
C GLN A 32 -2.27 3.45 -14.08
N LYS A 33 -1.04 3.80 -13.72
CA LYS A 33 -0.15 2.96 -12.93
C LYS A 33 -0.31 3.34 -11.46
N VAL A 34 -0.88 2.44 -10.69
CA VAL A 34 -1.29 2.69 -9.30
C VAL A 34 -0.55 1.77 -8.35
N GLY A 35 0.05 2.35 -7.30
CA GLY A 35 0.54 1.62 -6.15
C GLY A 35 -0.39 1.82 -4.95
N VAL A 36 -0.54 0.79 -4.13
CA VAL A 36 -1.25 0.84 -2.84
C VAL A 36 -0.30 0.36 -1.76
N VAL A 37 -0.09 1.17 -0.73
CA VAL A 37 0.74 0.83 0.43
C VAL A 37 -0.16 0.63 1.64
N ASP A 38 -0.04 -0.53 2.28
CA ASP A 38 -0.66 -0.80 3.57
C ASP A 38 0.24 -0.25 4.68
N THR A 39 -0.11 0.89 5.25
CA THR A 39 0.57 1.44 6.43
C THR A 39 -0.18 1.19 7.73
N ASP A 40 -1.27 0.42 7.69
CA ASP A 40 -1.94 -0.08 8.89
C ASP A 40 -1.17 -1.30 9.45
N ILE A 41 0.03 -1.03 9.95
CA ILE A 41 0.98 -2.07 10.39
C ILE A 41 0.46 -2.84 11.61
N GLN A 42 -0.42 -2.23 12.40
CA GLN A 42 -1.00 -2.85 13.60
C GLN A 42 -2.10 -3.86 13.25
N SER A 43 -2.81 -3.63 12.15
CA SER A 43 -3.94 -4.44 11.72
C SER A 43 -3.98 -4.56 10.18
N PRO A 44 -2.93 -5.12 9.57
CA PRO A 44 -2.84 -5.22 8.12
C PRO A 44 -3.91 -6.16 7.58
N GLY A 45 -4.52 -5.80 6.46
CA GLY A 45 -5.64 -6.61 5.93
C GLY A 45 -5.97 -6.36 4.47
N ILE A 46 -5.41 -5.32 3.86
CA ILE A 46 -5.76 -4.97 2.47
C ILE A 46 -5.31 -6.04 1.47
N HIS A 47 -4.29 -6.84 1.79
CA HIS A 47 -3.82 -7.95 0.95
C HIS A 47 -4.92 -8.96 0.65
N VAL A 48 -5.83 -9.21 1.59
CA VAL A 48 -6.97 -10.12 1.43
C VAL A 48 -7.92 -9.59 0.35
N ILE A 49 -8.18 -8.28 0.35
CA ILE A 49 -9.08 -7.63 -0.63
C ILE A 49 -8.50 -7.75 -2.06
N PHE A 50 -7.17 -7.65 -2.18
CA PHE A 50 -6.48 -7.84 -3.47
C PHE A 50 -6.25 -9.31 -3.84
N GLY A 51 -6.64 -10.26 -2.99
CA GLY A 51 -6.44 -11.68 -3.23
C GLY A 51 -4.96 -12.08 -3.30
N LEU A 52 -4.10 -11.34 -2.61
CA LEU A 52 -2.69 -11.69 -2.48
C LEU A 52 -2.55 -12.75 -1.38
N ASP A 53 -2.03 -13.90 -1.78
CA ASP A 53 -1.81 -15.04 -0.91
C ASP A 53 -0.69 -14.74 0.10
N GLU A 54 -0.92 -15.01 1.36
CA GLU A 54 0.08 -14.80 2.42
C GLU A 54 1.37 -15.58 2.17
N GLU A 55 1.26 -16.77 1.61
CA GLU A 55 2.41 -17.61 1.24
C GLU A 55 3.28 -16.97 0.15
N LYS A 56 2.72 -16.07 -0.65
CA LYS A 56 3.43 -15.33 -1.70
C LYS A 56 4.04 -14.03 -1.22
N MET A 57 3.72 -13.60 -0.01
CA MET A 57 4.23 -12.38 0.60
C MET A 57 5.61 -12.61 1.23
N ASN A 58 6.61 -12.86 0.38
CA ASN A 58 7.99 -13.15 0.83
C ASN A 58 8.65 -11.96 1.54
N ARG A 59 8.30 -10.75 1.13
CA ARG A 59 8.79 -9.49 1.69
C ARG A 59 7.61 -8.55 1.95
N SER A 60 7.69 -7.78 3.01
CA SER A 60 6.68 -6.81 3.41
C SER A 60 7.29 -5.43 3.60
N LEU A 61 6.45 -4.42 3.76
CA LEU A 61 6.88 -3.07 4.13
C LEU A 61 7.77 -3.08 5.39
N ASN A 62 7.48 -3.95 6.35
CA ASN A 62 8.27 -4.12 7.57
C ASN A 62 9.72 -4.50 7.27
N ASP A 63 9.96 -5.42 6.33
CA ASP A 63 11.32 -5.81 5.92
C ASP A 63 12.11 -4.63 5.37
N TYR A 64 11.46 -3.80 4.54
CA TYR A 64 12.09 -2.59 4.02
C TYR A 64 12.41 -1.59 5.15
N LEU A 65 11.45 -1.34 6.05
CA LEU A 65 11.61 -0.39 7.15
C LEU A 65 12.76 -0.79 8.09
N TRP A 66 13.01 -2.08 8.26
CA TRP A 66 14.14 -2.60 9.04
C TRP A 66 15.44 -2.79 8.25
N GLY A 67 15.44 -2.47 6.95
CA GLY A 67 16.64 -2.50 6.12
C GLY A 67 17.01 -3.88 5.57
N TYR A 68 16.08 -4.83 5.55
CA TYR A 68 16.32 -6.21 5.09
C TYR A 68 16.18 -6.38 3.58
N CYS A 69 15.54 -5.45 2.90
CA CYS A 69 15.34 -5.47 1.44
C CYS A 69 15.13 -4.06 0.89
N SER A 70 15.09 -3.94 -0.45
CA SER A 70 14.67 -2.71 -1.12
C SER A 70 13.16 -2.54 -1.06
N ILE A 71 12.65 -1.33 -1.31
CA ILE A 71 11.20 -1.10 -1.36
C ILE A 71 10.57 -1.84 -2.55
N GLN A 72 11.29 -1.99 -3.66
CA GLN A 72 10.81 -2.70 -4.85
C GLN A 72 10.54 -4.18 -4.56
N ASP A 73 11.30 -4.79 -3.66
CA ASP A 73 11.13 -6.20 -3.27
C ASP A 73 9.82 -6.44 -2.51
N THR A 74 9.20 -5.37 -2.01
CA THR A 74 7.93 -5.41 -1.29
C THR A 74 6.71 -5.14 -2.16
N ALA A 75 6.92 -4.81 -3.45
CA ALA A 75 5.86 -4.48 -4.38
C ALA A 75 5.42 -5.72 -5.17
N TYR A 76 4.15 -6.06 -5.07
CA TYR A 76 3.54 -7.18 -5.77
C TYR A 76 2.62 -6.70 -6.87
N ASP A 77 2.81 -7.21 -8.08
CA ASP A 77 1.89 -6.94 -9.20
C ASP A 77 0.59 -7.72 -8.97
N VAL A 78 -0.48 -6.98 -8.70
CA VAL A 78 -1.83 -7.52 -8.50
C VAL A 78 -2.77 -7.13 -9.65
N SER A 79 -2.22 -6.79 -10.81
CA SER A 79 -3.00 -6.38 -11.99
C SER A 79 -3.95 -7.47 -12.50
N TYR A 80 -3.77 -8.73 -12.11
CA TYR A 80 -4.67 -9.84 -12.45
C TYR A 80 -6.12 -9.60 -12.00
N ILE A 81 -6.34 -8.79 -10.94
CA ILE A 81 -7.69 -8.48 -10.49
C ILE A 81 -8.47 -7.62 -11.50
N LEU A 82 -7.76 -6.87 -12.36
CA LEU A 82 -8.36 -6.01 -13.37
C LEU A 82 -9.03 -6.82 -14.47
N LYS A 83 -8.50 -7.99 -14.79
CA LYS A 83 -9.03 -8.90 -15.81
C LYS A 83 -10.42 -9.44 -15.48
N LYS A 84 -10.77 -9.50 -14.19
CA LYS A 84 -12.10 -9.93 -13.72
C LYS A 84 -13.18 -8.86 -13.87
N LYS A 85 -12.79 -7.60 -14.08
CA LYS A 85 -13.69 -6.44 -14.13
C LYS A 85 -13.93 -5.91 -15.56
N GLN A 86 -13.24 -6.43 -16.56
CA GLN A 86 -13.33 -5.92 -17.93
C GLN A 86 -13.59 -7.02 -18.95
N ASP A 87 -14.72 -6.92 -19.63
CA ASP A 87 -15.03 -7.71 -20.85
C ASP A 87 -14.29 -7.20 -22.10
N LYS A 88 -13.48 -6.17 -21.99
CA LYS A 88 -12.71 -5.59 -23.12
C LYS A 88 -11.30 -5.20 -22.69
N ALA A 89 -10.34 -5.81 -23.36
CA ALA A 89 -8.90 -5.54 -23.28
C ALA A 89 -8.59 -4.12 -23.77
N THR A 90 -8.52 -3.11 -22.87
CA THR A 90 -8.13 -1.76 -23.31
C THR A 90 -7.44 -0.89 -22.28
N ALA A 91 -7.06 -1.36 -21.11
CA ALA A 91 -6.31 -0.49 -20.23
C ALA A 91 -4.89 -1.03 -20.00
N ASN A 92 -3.89 -0.28 -20.47
CA ASN A 92 -2.47 -0.50 -20.15
C ASN A 92 -2.12 -0.09 -18.71
N GLY A 93 -3.09 -0.03 -17.82
CA GLY A 93 -2.88 0.27 -16.43
C GLY A 93 -2.30 -0.91 -15.66
N SER A 94 -1.67 -0.62 -14.56
CA SER A 94 -1.11 -1.63 -13.65
C SER A 94 -1.42 -1.28 -12.21
N LEU A 95 -1.47 -2.31 -11.38
CA LEU A 95 -1.79 -2.20 -9.97
C LEU A 95 -0.78 -2.99 -9.14
N TYR A 96 -0.14 -2.31 -8.20
CA TYR A 96 0.84 -2.88 -7.30
C TYR A 96 0.36 -2.74 -5.86
N LEU A 97 0.60 -3.77 -5.05
CA LEU A 97 0.36 -3.77 -3.61
C LEU A 97 1.67 -3.89 -2.86
N ILE A 98 1.85 -3.04 -1.87
CA ILE A 98 2.95 -3.08 -0.91
C ILE A 98 2.34 -3.42 0.46
N PRO A 99 2.31 -4.71 0.84
CA PRO A 99 1.66 -5.15 2.05
C PRO A 99 2.53 -4.93 3.28
N SER A 100 1.90 -4.73 4.44
CA SER A 100 2.53 -4.87 5.74
C SER A 100 2.55 -6.33 6.18
N SER A 101 3.46 -6.67 7.09
CA SER A 101 3.57 -8.03 7.63
C SER A 101 2.35 -8.41 8.47
N ILE A 102 1.87 -9.61 8.28
CA ILE A 102 0.80 -10.24 9.08
C ILE A 102 1.36 -11.11 10.23
N LYS A 103 2.67 -11.25 10.33
CA LYS A 103 3.31 -12.05 11.35
C LYS A 103 3.22 -11.36 12.71
N ALA A 104 2.61 -12.00 13.68
CA ALA A 104 2.38 -11.42 15.01
C ALA A 104 3.65 -10.89 15.68
N GLY A 105 4.78 -11.59 15.54
CA GLY A 105 6.07 -11.15 16.08
C GLY A 105 6.59 -9.86 15.43
N GLU A 106 6.38 -9.68 14.14
CA GLU A 106 6.77 -8.48 13.40
C GLU A 106 5.85 -7.30 13.74
N ILE A 107 4.55 -7.54 13.87
CA ILE A 107 3.58 -6.53 14.34
C ILE A 107 3.97 -6.07 15.76
N ALA A 108 4.21 -7.00 16.67
CA ALA A 108 4.61 -6.71 18.04
C ALA A 108 5.94 -5.92 18.09
N ARG A 109 6.88 -6.22 17.21
CA ARG A 109 8.14 -5.49 17.10
C ARG A 109 7.92 -4.03 16.70
N VAL A 110 7.10 -3.78 15.69
CA VAL A 110 6.78 -2.40 15.25
C VAL A 110 6.08 -1.61 16.38
N LEU A 111 5.14 -2.24 17.08
CA LEU A 111 4.45 -1.62 18.21
C LEU A 111 5.39 -1.24 19.35
N ARG A 112 6.45 -2.04 19.57
CA ARG A 112 7.43 -1.81 20.64
C ARG A 112 8.54 -0.85 20.24
N GLU A 113 9.07 -0.99 19.03
CA GLU A 113 10.28 -0.32 18.57
C GLU A 113 9.99 0.86 17.63
N GLY A 114 8.78 0.92 17.05
CA GLY A 114 8.45 1.88 16.01
C GLY A 114 9.21 1.62 14.71
N TYR A 115 9.23 2.62 13.85
CA TYR A 115 9.99 2.62 12.61
C TYR A 115 10.38 4.05 12.19
N ASP A 116 11.36 4.16 11.30
CA ASP A 116 11.83 5.44 10.78
C ASP A 116 10.87 5.95 9.69
N VAL A 117 10.17 7.04 9.98
CA VAL A 117 9.22 7.69 9.06
C VAL A 117 9.95 8.33 7.87
N GLY A 118 11.17 8.84 8.07
CA GLY A 118 11.99 9.35 6.97
C GLY A 118 12.27 8.25 5.94
N ARG A 119 12.60 7.05 6.42
CA ARG A 119 12.79 5.87 5.56
C ARG A 119 11.50 5.48 4.83
N LEU A 120 10.36 5.57 5.48
CA LEU A 120 9.07 5.32 4.83
C LEU A 120 8.82 6.30 3.67
N ASN A 121 9.05 7.58 3.91
CA ASN A 121 8.92 8.61 2.88
C ASN A 121 9.89 8.39 1.71
N ASP A 122 11.15 8.07 1.99
CA ASP A 122 12.15 7.74 0.96
C ASP A 122 11.69 6.55 0.11
N GLY A 123 11.11 5.54 0.76
CA GLY A 123 10.53 4.38 0.09
C GLY A 123 9.40 4.75 -0.86
N PHE A 124 8.51 5.65 -0.45
CA PHE A 124 7.43 6.13 -1.32
C PHE A 124 7.95 6.85 -2.55
N GLN A 125 8.95 7.70 -2.40
CA GLN A 125 9.58 8.41 -3.51
C GLN A 125 10.31 7.45 -4.46
N GLU A 126 11.04 6.47 -3.92
CA GLU A 126 11.76 5.48 -4.71
C GLU A 126 10.80 4.56 -5.46
N LEU A 127 9.74 4.07 -4.79
CA LEU A 127 8.72 3.24 -5.40
C LEU A 127 8.01 3.95 -6.56
N SER A 128 7.65 5.21 -6.32
CA SER A 128 7.00 6.06 -7.33
C SER A 128 7.83 6.21 -8.60
N ARG A 129 9.15 6.37 -8.44
CA ARG A 129 10.08 6.49 -9.55
C ARG A 129 10.35 5.16 -10.25
N SER A 130 10.65 4.12 -9.48
CA SER A 130 11.06 2.82 -10.02
C SER A 130 9.94 2.11 -10.79
N LEU A 131 8.70 2.23 -10.32
CA LEU A 131 7.51 1.67 -10.98
C LEU A 131 6.84 2.67 -11.93
N ASN A 132 7.36 3.90 -12.02
CA ASN A 132 6.80 4.98 -12.83
C ASN A 132 5.29 5.16 -12.55
N LEU A 133 4.95 5.27 -11.27
CA LEU A 133 3.56 5.36 -10.82
C LEU A 133 2.93 6.71 -11.18
N ASP A 134 1.66 6.69 -11.57
CA ASP A 134 0.82 7.89 -11.67
C ASP A 134 0.25 8.27 -10.29
N TYR A 135 -0.13 7.25 -9.51
CA TYR A 135 -0.69 7.41 -8.17
C TYR A 135 -0.10 6.42 -7.17
N LEU A 136 0.12 6.89 -5.96
CA LEU A 136 0.43 6.08 -4.79
C LEU A 136 -0.63 6.34 -3.72
N LEU A 137 -1.45 5.33 -3.44
CA LEU A 137 -2.49 5.39 -2.42
C LEU A 137 -1.96 4.80 -1.13
N ILE A 138 -2.16 5.51 -0.02
CA ILE A 138 -1.71 5.08 1.30
C ILE A 138 -2.92 4.70 2.14
N ASP A 139 -3.01 3.43 2.54
CA ASP A 139 -4.01 2.94 3.50
C ASP A 139 -3.48 3.14 4.91
N THR A 140 -4.04 4.12 5.62
CA THR A 140 -3.58 4.52 6.95
C THR A 140 -4.29 3.74 8.05
N HIS A 141 -3.65 3.67 9.22
CA HIS A 141 -4.31 3.16 10.44
C HIS A 141 -5.50 4.04 10.82
N PRO A 142 -6.63 3.46 11.28
CA PRO A 142 -7.77 4.24 11.77
C PRO A 142 -7.42 5.10 12.97
N GLY A 143 -8.00 6.30 13.04
CA GLY A 143 -7.79 7.25 14.11
C GLY A 143 -6.71 8.29 13.80
N LEU A 144 -6.57 9.26 14.69
CA LEU A 144 -5.52 10.28 14.62
C LEU A 144 -4.34 9.85 15.50
N ASN A 145 -3.30 9.36 14.89
CA ASN A 145 -2.02 9.09 15.53
C ASN A 145 -0.90 9.79 14.75
N GLU A 146 0.33 9.74 15.25
CA GLU A 146 1.47 10.39 14.63
C GLU A 146 1.73 9.85 13.21
N GLU A 147 1.57 8.55 13.00
CA GLU A 147 1.76 7.89 11.70
C GLU A 147 0.74 8.39 10.67
N THR A 148 -0.52 8.54 11.08
CA THR A 148 -1.58 9.08 10.23
C THR A 148 -1.31 10.53 9.86
N LEU A 149 -0.91 11.37 10.83
CA LEU A 149 -0.58 12.77 10.57
C LEU A 149 0.61 12.91 9.61
N LEU A 150 1.61 12.05 9.75
CA LEU A 150 2.76 12.03 8.85
C LEU A 150 2.37 11.57 7.44
N SER A 151 1.54 10.54 7.32
CA SER A 151 1.02 10.09 6.02
C SER A 151 0.24 11.19 5.30
N ILE A 152 -0.55 11.97 6.05
CA ILE A 152 -1.26 13.14 5.51
C ILE A 152 -0.27 14.23 5.07
N ALA A 153 0.75 14.49 5.88
CA ALA A 153 1.74 15.55 5.59
C ALA A 153 2.58 15.31 4.34
N ILE A 154 2.83 14.04 3.97
CA ILE A 154 3.59 13.69 2.77
C ILE A 154 2.73 13.48 1.52
N SER A 155 1.41 13.51 1.69
CA SER A 155 0.47 13.41 0.55
C SER A 155 0.33 14.73 -0.19
N ASN A 156 0.09 14.65 -1.51
CA ASN A 156 -0.14 15.79 -2.38
C ASN A 156 -1.64 16.13 -2.48
#